data_eec28249aa691255cf7c9b5f3e3d6e0c
#
_entry.id   eec28249aa691255cf7c9b5f3e3d6e0c
#
_cell.length_a   1.000
_cell.length_b   1.000
_cell.length_c   1.000
_cell.angle_alpha   90.00
_cell.angle_beta   90.00
_cell.angle_gamma   90.00
#
_symmetry.space_group_name_H-M   'P 1'
#
loop_
_entity.id
_entity.type
_entity.pdbx_description
1 polymer ?
#
loop_
_entity_poly.entity_id
_entity_poly.type
_entity_poly.pdbx_seq_one_letter_code
_entity_poly.pdbx_strand_id
1 'polypeptide(L)'
;MKFECDKSLLSAAIDGVSRAITNRAAIPVLEGIYLKAEGFQLTLTGYDMEMGITTNIECNVQVPGETVLEAKLFGSMVSRMPSGTVSVELNNEGMAIISGGVAEFEIPAMNASDYPSLPNTAAENTMTIPTSMMRELIEKTIYAVAVEDKKPAHTGELFVIEPGRLTVVALDGYRLAIIKRDVECTRDIRIIIPAKTLQELLKIIGGPDEPVKIDPNRRYVVFTTNGYTIMSRLIEGEFLNYESVIPKESRTKVVIDCKSFIDTLERASLIITDRLKNPLRINFAPDKVTVRCQTPLGKVVDEFTPENMEGDSMEIGFNNRYLLDALRYSKCEKLRLEINGPLSPVKVLPVEGEDFIYLVLPVRFKNEG
;
A
#
# COMPACT_ATOMS: atom_id res chain seq x y z
N MET A 1 2.47 -21.89 30.42
CA MET A 1 1.61 -21.89 29.21
C MET A 1 1.83 -23.16 28.44
N LYS A 2 0.74 -23.83 27.98
CA LYS A 2 0.87 -25.00 27.09
C LYS A 2 -0.35 -25.09 26.17
N PHE A 3 -0.10 -25.22 24.85
CA PHE A 3 -1.16 -25.33 23.86
C PHE A 3 -0.70 -26.18 22.64
N GLU A 4 -1.68 -26.68 21.91
CA GLU A 4 -1.51 -27.41 20.66
C GLU A 4 -2.44 -26.84 19.60
N CYS A 5 -1.96 -26.66 18.39
CA CYS A 5 -2.75 -26.19 17.26
C CYS A 5 -2.30 -26.81 15.92
N ASP A 6 -3.11 -26.64 14.89
CA ASP A 6 -2.74 -27.03 13.53
C ASP A 6 -1.58 -26.16 13.01
N LYS A 7 -0.58 -26.83 12.43
CA LYS A 7 0.63 -26.19 11.90
C LYS A 7 0.31 -25.12 10.84
N SER A 8 -0.66 -25.38 9.97
CA SER A 8 -0.99 -24.48 8.86
C SER A 8 -1.64 -23.19 9.38
N LEU A 9 -2.56 -23.32 10.36
CA LEU A 9 -3.19 -22.18 11.04
C LEU A 9 -2.16 -21.34 11.78
N LEU A 10 -1.27 -21.99 12.55
CA LEU A 10 -0.21 -21.31 13.29
C LEU A 10 0.77 -20.58 12.35
N SER A 11 1.21 -21.24 11.28
CA SER A 11 2.12 -20.64 10.31
C SER A 11 1.50 -19.42 9.63
N ALA A 12 0.24 -19.51 9.19
CA ALA A 12 -0.45 -18.38 8.57
C ALA A 12 -0.65 -17.21 9.54
N ALA A 13 -0.98 -17.50 10.81
CA ALA A 13 -1.12 -16.47 11.83
C ALA A 13 0.21 -15.77 12.14
N ILE A 14 1.30 -16.52 12.27
CA ILE A 14 2.66 -15.98 12.46
C ILE A 14 3.05 -15.08 11.28
N ASP A 15 2.86 -15.54 10.04
CA ASP A 15 3.17 -14.77 8.84
C ASP A 15 2.38 -13.46 8.77
N GLY A 16 1.09 -13.51 9.16
CA GLY A 16 0.22 -12.35 9.19
C GLY A 16 0.67 -11.29 10.20
N VAL A 17 0.90 -11.67 11.46
CA VAL A 17 1.27 -10.71 12.52
C VAL A 17 2.72 -10.24 12.40
N SER A 18 3.61 -11.04 11.82
CA SER A 18 5.02 -10.67 11.60
C SER A 18 5.18 -9.45 10.68
N ARG A 19 4.17 -9.10 9.90
CA ARG A 19 4.15 -7.91 9.04
C ARG A 19 4.18 -6.59 9.82
N ALA A 20 3.76 -6.61 11.08
CA ALA A 20 3.87 -5.47 12.00
C ALA A 20 5.17 -5.48 12.81
N ILE A 21 6.08 -6.41 12.56
CA ILE A 21 7.33 -6.53 13.32
C ILE A 21 8.50 -6.01 12.48
N THR A 22 9.35 -5.19 13.09
CA THR A 22 10.56 -4.68 12.45
C THR A 22 11.79 -5.38 13.01
N ASN A 23 12.70 -5.78 12.14
CA ASN A 23 14.04 -6.21 12.56
C ASN A 23 14.79 -4.99 13.12
N ARG A 24 15.39 -5.09 14.31
CA ARG A 24 16.06 -4.02 15.04
C ARG A 24 15.11 -2.98 15.62
N ALA A 25 14.10 -3.44 16.37
CA ALA A 25 13.25 -2.58 17.15
C ALA A 25 14.05 -1.87 18.26
N ALA A 26 13.67 -0.64 18.61
CA ALA A 26 14.28 0.09 19.73
C ALA A 26 14.04 -0.61 21.08
N ILE A 27 12.94 -1.36 21.17
CA ILE A 27 12.58 -2.18 22.34
C ILE A 27 12.66 -3.64 21.89
N PRO A 28 13.61 -4.45 22.39
CA PRO A 28 13.89 -5.81 21.90
C PRO A 28 12.66 -6.75 21.89
N VAL A 29 11.75 -6.62 22.86
CA VAL A 29 10.55 -7.45 22.92
C VAL A 29 9.63 -7.27 21.70
N LEU A 30 9.69 -6.13 21.00
CA LEU A 30 8.95 -5.86 19.77
C LEU A 30 9.50 -6.57 18.53
N GLU A 31 10.64 -7.25 18.63
CA GLU A 31 11.12 -8.19 17.61
C GLU A 31 10.40 -9.55 17.73
N GLY A 32 9.58 -9.71 18.76
CA GLY A 32 8.82 -10.92 19.05
C GLY A 32 7.33 -10.79 18.75
N ILE A 33 6.70 -11.96 18.63
CA ILE A 33 5.26 -12.12 18.59
C ILE A 33 4.75 -12.35 20.01
N TYR A 34 3.85 -11.50 20.46
CA TYR A 34 3.11 -11.74 21.69
C TYR A 34 2.07 -12.85 21.47
N LEU A 35 2.09 -13.84 22.33
CA LEU A 35 1.21 -15.01 22.34
C LEU A 35 0.40 -15.02 23.63
N LYS A 36 -0.92 -15.15 23.53
CA LYS A 36 -1.83 -15.36 24.66
C LYS A 36 -2.71 -16.57 24.39
N ALA A 37 -2.54 -17.63 25.18
CA ALA A 37 -3.35 -18.83 25.13
C ALA A 37 -4.40 -18.79 26.24
N GLU A 38 -5.69 -18.78 25.88
CA GLU A 38 -6.81 -18.72 26.83
C GLU A 38 -8.05 -19.40 26.23
N GLY A 39 -8.75 -20.22 27.05
CA GLY A 39 -9.93 -20.94 26.60
C GLY A 39 -9.60 -21.96 25.50
N PHE A 40 -10.11 -21.73 24.29
CA PHE A 40 -9.83 -22.53 23.07
C PHE A 40 -9.16 -21.71 21.98
N GLN A 41 -8.54 -20.59 22.33
CA GLN A 41 -7.96 -19.67 21.37
C GLN A 41 -6.52 -19.31 21.73
N LEU A 42 -5.73 -19.12 20.69
CA LEU A 42 -4.43 -18.49 20.73
C LEU A 42 -4.53 -17.13 20.02
N THR A 43 -4.30 -16.07 20.78
CA THR A 43 -4.13 -14.71 20.22
C THR A 43 -2.67 -14.49 19.90
N LEU A 44 -2.39 -14.07 18.67
CA LEU A 44 -1.06 -13.65 18.23
C LEU A 44 -1.11 -12.15 17.95
N THR A 45 -0.08 -11.42 18.38
CA THR A 45 0.05 -9.99 18.13
C THR A 45 1.48 -9.63 17.72
N GLY A 46 1.62 -8.90 16.62
CA GLY A 46 2.84 -8.20 16.23
C GLY A 46 2.62 -6.69 16.36
N TYR A 47 3.63 -5.94 16.81
CA TYR A 47 3.52 -4.50 17.04
C TYR A 47 4.87 -3.79 16.91
N ASP A 48 4.91 -2.64 16.22
CA ASP A 48 6.13 -1.81 16.07
C ASP A 48 5.97 -0.38 16.63
N MET A 49 4.97 -0.15 17.50
CA MET A 49 4.54 1.14 18.08
C MET A 49 3.76 2.05 17.11
N GLU A 50 3.83 1.82 15.81
CA GLU A 50 3.06 2.56 14.79
C GLU A 50 1.94 1.71 14.20
N MET A 51 2.20 0.42 13.99
CA MET A 51 1.24 -0.54 13.44
C MET A 51 1.22 -1.80 14.30
N GLY A 52 0.02 -2.26 14.65
CA GLY A 52 -0.21 -3.53 15.33
C GLY A 52 -1.12 -4.43 14.51
N ILE A 53 -0.80 -5.72 14.46
CA ILE A 53 -1.63 -6.74 13.79
C ILE A 53 -1.90 -7.84 14.79
N THR A 54 -3.18 -8.13 14.99
CA THR A 54 -3.65 -9.19 15.90
C THR A 54 -4.53 -10.16 15.13
N THR A 55 -4.40 -11.45 15.44
CA THR A 55 -5.31 -12.50 14.98
C THR A 55 -5.54 -13.53 16.07
N ASN A 56 -6.66 -14.25 15.96
CA ASN A 56 -7.01 -15.35 16.84
C ASN A 56 -7.16 -16.63 16.02
N ILE A 57 -6.56 -17.71 16.50
CA ILE A 57 -6.73 -19.04 15.92
C ILE A 57 -7.25 -20.02 16.97
N GLU A 58 -8.00 -21.03 16.53
CA GLU A 58 -8.41 -22.15 17.39
C GLU A 58 -7.22 -22.97 17.82
N CYS A 59 -7.16 -23.32 19.09
CA CYS A 59 -6.13 -24.19 19.64
C CYS A 59 -6.64 -24.94 20.87
N ASN A 60 -6.02 -26.07 21.18
CA ASN A 60 -6.24 -26.82 22.42
C ASN A 60 -5.32 -26.26 23.51
N VAL A 61 -5.87 -25.44 24.40
CA VAL A 61 -5.14 -24.84 25.51
C VAL A 61 -5.18 -25.80 26.71
N GLN A 62 -4.04 -26.40 27.05
CA GLN A 62 -3.89 -27.26 28.22
C GLN A 62 -3.56 -26.46 29.47
N VAL A 63 -2.72 -25.41 29.35
CA VAL A 63 -2.34 -24.48 30.40
C VAL A 63 -2.41 -23.06 29.87
N PRO A 64 -3.33 -22.23 30.35
CA PRO A 64 -3.41 -20.82 29.89
C PRO A 64 -2.17 -20.05 30.30
N GLY A 65 -1.89 -18.96 29.56
CA GLY A 65 -0.76 -18.08 29.83
C GLY A 65 -0.40 -17.22 28.64
N GLU A 66 0.67 -16.45 28.82
CA GLU A 66 1.16 -15.52 27.80
C GLU A 66 2.69 -15.49 27.76
N THR A 67 3.26 -15.20 26.61
CA THR A 67 4.70 -15.07 26.38
C THR A 67 4.99 -14.30 25.10
N VAL A 68 6.25 -13.99 24.87
CA VAL A 68 6.71 -13.42 23.60
C VAL A 68 7.84 -14.29 23.04
N LEU A 69 7.72 -14.67 21.76
CA LEU A 69 8.74 -15.43 21.05
C LEU A 69 9.30 -14.61 19.90
N GLU A 70 10.61 -14.68 19.68
CA GLU A 70 11.27 -13.98 18.56
C GLU A 70 10.66 -14.41 17.23
N ALA A 71 10.15 -13.45 16.46
CA ALA A 71 9.23 -13.68 15.35
C ALA A 71 9.87 -14.49 14.22
N LYS A 72 11.09 -14.13 13.82
CA LYS A 72 11.78 -14.76 12.69
C LYS A 72 12.17 -16.19 13.00
N LEU A 73 12.66 -16.45 14.21
CA LEU A 73 13.05 -17.79 14.63
C LEU A 73 11.83 -18.69 14.78
N PHE A 74 10.80 -18.22 15.51
CA PHE A 74 9.55 -18.95 15.71
C PHE A 74 8.88 -19.27 14.39
N GLY A 75 8.72 -18.30 13.49
CA GLY A 75 8.15 -18.50 12.16
C GLY A 75 8.96 -19.48 11.31
N SER A 76 10.29 -19.41 11.36
CA SER A 76 11.18 -20.33 10.63
C SER A 76 11.07 -21.76 11.13
N MET A 77 10.90 -21.98 12.42
CA MET A 77 10.70 -23.30 13.01
C MET A 77 9.36 -23.87 12.60
N VAL A 78 8.26 -23.14 12.86
CA VAL A 78 6.91 -23.62 12.56
C VAL A 78 6.73 -23.89 11.07
N SER A 79 7.24 -23.04 10.19
CA SER A 79 7.11 -23.24 8.73
C SER A 79 7.77 -24.53 8.23
N ARG A 80 8.86 -24.97 8.87
CA ARG A 80 9.63 -26.17 8.51
C ARG A 80 9.22 -27.44 9.26
N MET A 81 8.32 -27.33 10.24
CA MET A 81 7.78 -28.52 10.90
C MET A 81 6.96 -29.38 9.94
N PRO A 82 6.85 -30.69 10.18
CA PRO A 82 5.92 -31.56 9.46
C PRO A 82 4.49 -31.04 9.54
N SER A 83 3.65 -31.43 8.59
CA SER A 83 2.19 -31.20 8.66
C SER A 83 1.59 -31.90 9.88
N GLY A 84 0.57 -31.31 10.48
CA GLY A 84 -0.14 -31.83 11.63
C GLY A 84 -0.13 -30.83 12.80
N THR A 85 -0.05 -31.36 14.01
CA THR A 85 -0.12 -30.56 15.23
C THR A 85 1.24 -30.04 15.65
N VAL A 86 1.28 -28.78 16.06
CA VAL A 86 2.41 -28.15 16.74
C VAL A 86 2.03 -27.91 18.18
N SER A 87 2.89 -28.32 19.11
CA SER A 87 2.78 -28.05 20.55
C SER A 87 3.77 -26.99 20.96
N VAL A 88 3.34 -26.06 21.80
CA VAL A 88 4.21 -25.04 22.41
C VAL A 88 4.01 -25.08 23.93
N GLU A 89 5.09 -25.29 24.65
CA GLU A 89 5.11 -25.33 26.11
C GLU A 89 6.16 -24.38 26.67
N LEU A 90 5.77 -23.54 27.62
CA LEU A 90 6.69 -22.68 28.35
C LEU A 90 7.07 -23.37 29.68
N ASN A 91 8.35 -23.67 29.84
CA ASN A 91 8.88 -24.29 31.07
C ASN A 91 9.15 -23.25 32.16
N ASN A 92 9.50 -23.72 33.37
CA ASN A 92 9.77 -22.85 34.53
C ASN A 92 11.09 -22.06 34.42
N GLU A 93 11.95 -22.40 33.46
CA GLU A 93 13.24 -21.75 33.22
C GLU A 93 13.12 -20.60 32.21
N GLY A 94 11.91 -20.29 31.71
CA GLY A 94 11.67 -19.24 30.73
C GLY A 94 12.02 -19.67 29.30
N MET A 95 12.07 -20.98 29.04
CA MET A 95 12.30 -21.53 27.70
C MET A 95 10.99 -21.98 27.09
N ALA A 96 10.79 -21.75 25.81
CA ALA A 96 9.69 -22.29 25.03
C ALA A 96 10.14 -23.57 24.32
N ILE A 97 9.48 -24.66 24.59
CA ILE A 97 9.64 -25.96 23.91
C ILE A 97 8.58 -26.02 22.81
N ILE A 98 9.04 -26.12 21.57
CA ILE A 98 8.19 -26.11 20.37
C ILE A 98 8.40 -27.44 19.67
N SER A 99 7.37 -28.27 19.58
CA SER A 99 7.47 -29.61 19.02
C SER A 99 6.42 -29.89 17.95
N GLY A 100 6.80 -30.70 16.94
CA GLY A 100 5.92 -31.13 15.86
C GLY A 100 6.50 -32.35 15.16
N GLY A 101 5.75 -33.46 15.14
CA GLY A 101 6.25 -34.78 14.69
C GLY A 101 7.39 -35.24 15.59
N VAL A 102 8.58 -35.45 15.00
CA VAL A 102 9.80 -35.81 15.74
C VAL A 102 10.73 -34.65 16.02
N ALA A 103 10.40 -33.47 15.51
CA ALA A 103 11.21 -32.27 15.72
C ALA A 103 10.84 -31.58 17.03
N GLU A 104 11.86 -31.19 17.79
CA GLU A 104 11.71 -30.39 19.02
C GLU A 104 12.76 -29.30 19.04
N PHE A 105 12.35 -28.10 19.39
CA PHE A 105 13.19 -26.93 19.56
C PHE A 105 12.99 -26.35 20.94
N GLU A 106 14.05 -25.85 21.55
CA GLU A 106 14.02 -25.13 22.79
C GLU A 106 14.65 -23.75 22.56
N ILE A 107 13.86 -22.67 22.79
CA ILE A 107 14.29 -21.28 22.55
C ILE A 107 13.96 -20.41 23.75
N PRO A 108 14.74 -19.35 24.03
CA PRO A 108 14.41 -18.39 25.06
C PRO A 108 13.07 -17.70 24.77
N ALA A 109 12.24 -17.61 25.77
CA ALA A 109 11.01 -16.82 25.76
C ALA A 109 11.26 -15.48 26.46
N MET A 110 10.59 -14.43 25.96
CA MET A 110 10.62 -13.09 26.56
C MET A 110 9.40 -12.91 27.45
N ASN A 111 9.52 -12.04 28.45
CA ASN A 111 8.43 -11.77 29.37
C ASN A 111 7.32 -10.99 28.68
N ALA A 112 6.10 -11.51 28.75
CA ALA A 112 4.91 -10.89 28.18
C ALA A 112 4.58 -9.51 28.81
N SER A 113 4.94 -9.29 30.09
CA SER A 113 4.71 -8.01 30.77
C SER A 113 5.52 -6.84 30.19
N ASP A 114 6.60 -7.14 29.46
CA ASP A 114 7.43 -6.13 28.83
C ASP A 114 6.91 -5.72 27.44
N TYR A 115 5.92 -6.47 26.91
CA TYR A 115 5.30 -6.17 25.62
C TYR A 115 4.30 -5.03 25.74
N PRO A 116 4.47 -3.93 24.99
CA PRO A 116 3.54 -2.81 25.06
C PRO A 116 2.14 -3.22 24.63
N SER A 117 1.13 -2.87 25.41
CA SER A 117 -0.25 -3.10 25.03
C SER A 117 -0.64 -2.21 23.84
N LEU A 118 -1.39 -2.77 22.89
CA LEU A 118 -1.96 -1.98 21.82
C LEU A 118 -2.94 -0.94 22.42
N PRO A 119 -2.98 0.28 21.86
CA PRO A 119 -3.95 1.29 22.25
C PRO A 119 -5.38 0.74 22.17
N ASN A 120 -6.17 1.00 23.20
CA ASN A 120 -7.59 0.68 23.16
C ASN A 120 -8.29 1.68 22.22
N THR A 121 -8.81 1.20 21.12
CA THR A 121 -9.53 1.98 20.13
C THR A 121 -11.00 1.61 20.19
N ALA A 122 -11.84 2.49 20.78
CA ALA A 122 -13.28 2.31 20.71
C ALA A 122 -13.75 2.50 19.25
N ALA A 123 -14.62 1.61 18.77
CA ALA A 123 -15.24 1.72 17.46
C ALA A 123 -16.27 2.87 17.49
N GLU A 124 -15.90 4.04 16.95
CA GLU A 124 -16.77 5.22 16.95
C GLU A 124 -17.38 5.53 15.58
N ASN A 125 -16.73 5.10 14.50
CA ASN A 125 -17.03 5.56 13.17
C ASN A 125 -16.94 4.45 12.11
N THR A 126 -17.43 3.26 12.45
CA THR A 126 -17.31 2.09 11.57
C THR A 126 -17.98 2.29 10.22
N MET A 127 -17.22 2.11 9.17
CA MET A 127 -17.73 1.89 7.82
C MET A 127 -17.24 0.55 7.30
N THR A 128 -17.97 -0.02 6.35
CA THR A 128 -17.63 -1.31 5.76
C THR A 128 -17.66 -1.20 4.25
N ILE A 129 -16.60 -1.68 3.59
CA ILE A 129 -16.52 -1.75 2.14
C ILE A 129 -16.05 -3.14 1.71
N PRO A 130 -16.36 -3.59 0.47
CA PRO A 130 -15.81 -4.84 -0.06
C PRO A 130 -14.29 -4.79 -0.19
N THR A 131 -13.64 -5.92 0.01
CA THR A 131 -12.18 -6.08 -0.20
C THR A 131 -11.75 -5.66 -1.61
N SER A 132 -12.54 -5.96 -2.63
CA SER A 132 -12.27 -5.54 -4.02
C SER A 132 -12.17 -4.02 -4.14
N MET A 133 -13.07 -3.28 -3.49
CA MET A 133 -13.03 -1.81 -3.47
C MET A 133 -11.81 -1.30 -2.69
N MET A 134 -11.52 -1.84 -1.50
CA MET A 134 -10.33 -1.44 -0.73
C MET A 134 -9.05 -1.67 -1.51
N ARG A 135 -8.94 -2.83 -2.16
CA ARG A 135 -7.80 -3.16 -3.02
C ARG A 135 -7.65 -2.17 -4.16
N GLU A 136 -8.73 -1.87 -4.86
CA GLU A 136 -8.71 -0.91 -5.96
C GLU A 136 -8.30 0.50 -5.51
N LEU A 137 -8.88 0.99 -4.40
CA LEU A 137 -8.56 2.29 -3.82
C LEU A 137 -7.06 2.43 -3.56
N ILE A 138 -6.47 1.45 -2.87
CA ILE A 138 -5.05 1.47 -2.52
C ILE A 138 -4.17 1.27 -3.77
N GLU A 139 -4.41 0.22 -4.56
CA GLU A 139 -3.55 -0.11 -5.69
C GLU A 139 -3.48 1.01 -6.75
N LYS A 140 -4.57 1.76 -6.93
CA LYS A 140 -4.62 2.88 -7.88
C LYS A 140 -4.01 4.18 -7.36
N THR A 141 -3.62 4.27 -6.10
CA THR A 141 -3.09 5.52 -5.51
C THR A 141 -1.72 5.36 -4.87
N ILE A 142 -1.42 4.21 -4.25
CA ILE A 142 -0.23 3.97 -3.44
C ILE A 142 1.10 4.28 -4.16
N TYR A 143 1.16 4.16 -5.48
CA TYR A 143 2.34 4.43 -6.26
C TYR A 143 2.77 5.92 -6.23
N ALA A 144 1.83 6.81 -5.91
CA ALA A 144 2.05 8.25 -5.90
C ALA A 144 2.47 8.80 -4.54
N VAL A 145 2.50 8.00 -3.47
CA VAL A 145 3.01 8.46 -2.16
C VAL A 145 4.50 8.80 -2.22
N ALA A 146 4.92 9.77 -1.44
CA ALA A 146 6.33 10.09 -1.28
C ALA A 146 7.04 8.99 -0.47
N VAL A 147 8.23 8.58 -0.93
CA VAL A 147 9.07 7.61 -0.19
C VAL A 147 9.70 8.30 1.03
N GLU A 148 10.20 9.51 0.82
CA GLU A 148 10.72 10.39 1.86
C GLU A 148 10.26 11.81 1.54
N ASP A 149 9.70 12.52 2.49
CA ASP A 149 9.31 13.91 2.34
C ASP A 149 9.62 14.69 3.61
N LYS A 150 9.91 15.98 3.43
CA LYS A 150 9.99 16.94 4.52
C LYS A 150 8.62 17.14 5.20
N LYS A 151 7.55 16.78 4.52
CA LYS A 151 6.17 16.76 5.02
C LYS A 151 5.72 15.31 5.20
N PRO A 152 5.72 14.77 6.41
CA PRO A 152 5.30 13.39 6.68
C PRO A 152 3.92 13.04 6.11
N ALA A 153 3.01 14.01 6.01
CA ALA A 153 1.68 13.83 5.44
C ALA A 153 1.69 13.20 4.03
N HIS A 154 2.73 13.43 3.23
CA HIS A 154 2.83 12.89 1.87
C HIS A 154 3.36 11.45 1.82
N THR A 155 3.83 10.89 2.95
CA THR A 155 4.27 9.47 3.03
C THR A 155 3.11 8.52 3.31
N GLY A 156 1.89 9.04 3.35
CA GLY A 156 0.64 8.30 3.47
C GLY A 156 -0.38 8.71 2.43
N GLU A 157 -1.50 8.02 2.44
CA GLU A 157 -2.65 8.36 1.63
C GLU A 157 -3.69 9.10 2.46
N LEU A 158 -4.25 10.17 1.92
CA LEU A 158 -5.38 10.88 2.48
C LEU A 158 -6.67 10.15 2.12
N PHE A 159 -7.41 9.71 3.12
CA PHE A 159 -8.78 9.20 3.00
C PHE A 159 -9.73 10.33 3.40
N VAL A 160 -10.56 10.76 2.45
CA VAL A 160 -11.66 11.72 2.65
C VAL A 160 -12.96 10.94 2.58
N ILE A 161 -13.60 10.77 3.72
CA ILE A 161 -14.84 10.05 3.90
C ILE A 161 -15.92 11.11 4.07
N GLU A 162 -16.81 11.24 3.08
CA GLU A 162 -17.93 12.18 3.09
C GLU A 162 -19.24 11.41 2.94
N PRO A 163 -20.40 12.00 3.28
CA PRO A 163 -21.68 11.34 3.06
C PRO A 163 -21.83 10.83 1.63
N GLY A 164 -21.94 9.51 1.47
CA GLY A 164 -22.09 8.84 0.18
C GLY A 164 -20.83 8.65 -0.64
N ARG A 165 -19.64 9.14 -0.18
CA ARG A 165 -18.41 9.11 -0.99
C ARG A 165 -17.15 8.86 -0.17
N LEU A 166 -16.26 8.06 -0.73
CA LEU A 166 -14.89 7.87 -0.27
C LEU A 166 -13.92 8.34 -1.37
N THR A 167 -13.05 9.27 -1.04
CA THR A 167 -11.97 9.74 -1.91
C THR A 167 -10.63 9.37 -1.30
N VAL A 168 -9.75 8.73 -2.06
CA VAL A 168 -8.38 8.44 -1.65
C VAL A 168 -7.41 9.22 -2.50
N VAL A 169 -6.44 9.87 -1.87
CA VAL A 169 -5.49 10.77 -2.53
C VAL A 169 -4.07 10.46 -2.08
N ALA A 170 -3.15 10.36 -3.03
CA ALA A 170 -1.73 10.25 -2.80
C ALA A 170 -0.95 11.22 -3.68
N LEU A 171 0.18 11.76 -3.20
CA LEU A 171 1.05 12.65 -3.97
C LEU A 171 2.48 12.66 -3.43
N ASP A 172 3.44 13.01 -4.30
CA ASP A 172 4.87 13.17 -3.95
C ASP A 172 5.47 14.53 -4.41
N GLY A 173 4.61 15.46 -4.83
CA GLY A 173 5.03 16.77 -5.36
C GLY A 173 5.35 16.79 -6.86
N TYR A 174 5.44 15.64 -7.52
CA TYR A 174 5.66 15.49 -8.97
C TYR A 174 4.50 14.80 -9.68
N ARG A 175 3.72 14.05 -8.93
CA ARG A 175 2.54 13.33 -9.39
C ARG A 175 1.49 13.30 -8.28
N LEU A 176 0.26 13.07 -8.69
CA LEU A 176 -0.88 12.94 -7.80
C LEU A 176 -1.81 11.86 -8.34
N ALA A 177 -2.35 11.05 -7.46
CA ALA A 177 -3.39 10.08 -7.77
C ALA A 177 -4.60 10.30 -6.87
N ILE A 178 -5.77 10.35 -7.49
CA ILE A 178 -7.07 10.47 -6.81
C ILE A 178 -7.97 9.37 -7.35
N ILE A 179 -8.66 8.69 -6.47
CA ILE A 179 -9.75 7.78 -6.82
C ILE A 179 -10.97 8.09 -5.96
N LYS A 180 -12.17 8.00 -6.54
CA LYS A 180 -13.44 8.26 -5.88
C LYS A 180 -14.34 7.05 -6.02
N ARG A 181 -15.03 6.66 -4.94
CA ARG A 181 -16.02 5.59 -4.94
C ARG A 181 -17.22 6.00 -4.09
N ASP A 182 -18.39 5.59 -4.53
CA ASP A 182 -19.60 5.76 -3.73
C ASP A 182 -19.61 4.69 -2.63
N VAL A 183 -19.92 5.11 -1.41
CA VAL A 183 -19.95 4.27 -0.22
C VAL A 183 -21.12 4.64 0.69
N GLU A 184 -21.63 3.68 1.43
CA GLU A 184 -22.63 3.93 2.45
C GLU A 184 -21.94 4.50 3.72
N CYS A 185 -21.84 5.81 3.80
CA CYS A 185 -21.33 6.52 4.96
C CYS A 185 -22.07 7.85 5.15
N THR A 186 -22.28 8.25 6.40
CA THR A 186 -22.91 9.52 6.78
C THR A 186 -21.96 10.47 7.51
N ARG A 187 -20.68 10.09 7.63
CA ARG A 187 -19.67 10.83 8.37
C ARG A 187 -18.84 11.71 7.44
N ASP A 188 -18.26 12.74 8.04
CA ASP A 188 -17.25 13.59 7.40
C ASP A 188 -15.94 13.44 8.20
N ILE A 189 -14.99 12.71 7.63
CA ILE A 189 -13.74 12.33 8.28
C ILE A 189 -12.59 12.47 7.26
N ARG A 190 -11.50 13.11 7.70
CA ARG A 190 -10.25 13.20 6.94
C ARG A 190 -9.12 12.61 7.76
N ILE A 191 -8.47 11.59 7.22
CA ILE A 191 -7.36 10.90 7.88
C ILE A 191 -6.24 10.60 6.88
N ILE A 192 -5.00 10.60 7.37
CA ILE A 192 -3.84 10.23 6.58
C ILE A 192 -3.30 8.91 7.13
N ILE A 193 -3.36 7.88 6.30
CA ILE A 193 -2.96 6.52 6.66
C ILE A 193 -1.57 6.26 6.09
N PRO A 194 -0.60 5.78 6.89
CA PRO A 194 0.74 5.48 6.40
C PRO A 194 0.72 4.48 5.25
N ALA A 195 1.50 4.74 4.20
CA ALA A 195 1.60 3.84 3.04
C ALA A 195 2.02 2.41 3.43
N LYS A 196 2.92 2.27 4.42
CA LYS A 196 3.33 0.96 4.96
C LYS A 196 2.12 0.15 5.44
N THR A 197 1.22 0.77 6.20
CA THR A 197 0.01 0.10 6.71
C THR A 197 -0.86 -0.40 5.56
N LEU A 198 -1.11 0.44 4.56
CA LEU A 198 -1.95 0.09 3.42
C LEU A 198 -1.32 -1.02 2.56
N GLN A 199 0.01 -1.00 2.39
CA GLN A 199 0.74 -2.07 1.70
C GLN A 199 0.66 -3.40 2.45
N GLU A 200 0.73 -3.40 3.78
CA GLU A 200 0.57 -4.63 4.56
C GLU A 200 -0.90 -5.09 4.60
N LEU A 201 -1.85 -4.15 4.67
CA LEU A 201 -3.28 -4.46 4.55
C LEU A 201 -3.59 -5.22 3.24
N LEU A 202 -3.03 -4.77 2.10
CA LEU A 202 -3.22 -5.44 0.80
C LEU A 202 -2.77 -6.92 0.78
N LYS A 203 -1.86 -7.31 1.65
CA LYS A 203 -1.36 -8.69 1.76
C LYS A 203 -2.22 -9.57 2.69
N ILE A 204 -3.06 -8.94 3.51
CA ILE A 204 -3.89 -9.60 4.55
C ILE A 204 -5.35 -9.71 4.12
N ILE A 205 -5.87 -8.73 3.39
CA ILE A 205 -7.27 -8.72 2.95
C ILE A 205 -7.59 -10.00 2.16
N GLY A 206 -8.78 -10.53 2.42
CA GLY A 206 -9.22 -11.82 1.89
C GLY A 206 -9.79 -11.78 0.49
N GLY A 207 -10.78 -12.62 0.24
CA GLY A 207 -11.48 -12.71 -1.05
C GLY A 207 -12.20 -11.42 -1.44
N PRO A 208 -12.58 -11.27 -2.74
CA PRO A 208 -13.07 -9.99 -3.28
C PRO A 208 -14.35 -9.48 -2.61
N ASP A 209 -15.21 -10.37 -2.13
CA ASP A 209 -16.50 -10.04 -1.52
C ASP A 209 -16.47 -9.98 0.01
N GLU A 210 -15.32 -10.29 0.63
CA GLU A 210 -15.18 -10.20 2.07
C GLU A 210 -15.22 -8.74 2.52
N PRO A 211 -15.85 -8.45 3.69
CA PRO A 211 -15.92 -7.09 4.18
C PRO A 211 -14.60 -6.64 4.80
N VAL A 212 -14.23 -5.40 4.55
CA VAL A 212 -13.21 -4.67 5.30
C VAL A 212 -13.94 -3.62 6.14
N LYS A 213 -13.89 -3.77 7.46
CA LYS A 213 -14.37 -2.75 8.39
C LYS A 213 -13.26 -1.74 8.63
N ILE A 214 -13.63 -0.47 8.66
CA ILE A 214 -12.71 0.65 8.85
C ILE A 214 -13.25 1.50 10.01
N ASP A 215 -12.49 1.58 11.09
CA ASP A 215 -12.82 2.33 12.29
C ASP A 215 -11.76 3.43 12.53
N PRO A 216 -11.92 4.62 11.98
CA PRO A 216 -11.04 5.74 12.24
C PRO A 216 -11.42 6.45 13.54
N ASN A 217 -10.40 6.87 14.30
CA ASN A 217 -10.52 7.84 15.37
C ASN A 217 -9.49 8.98 15.19
N ARG A 218 -9.28 9.82 16.20
CA ARG A 218 -8.37 10.97 16.09
C ARG A 218 -6.90 10.61 15.87
N ARG A 219 -6.43 9.45 16.32
CA ARG A 219 -5.00 9.07 16.31
C ARG A 219 -4.72 7.77 15.58
N TYR A 220 -5.73 6.92 15.43
CA TYR A 220 -5.59 5.57 14.90
C TYR A 220 -6.69 5.27 13.90
N VAL A 221 -6.42 4.36 13.01
CA VAL A 221 -7.42 3.64 12.23
C VAL A 221 -7.29 2.15 12.52
N VAL A 222 -8.42 1.47 12.64
CA VAL A 222 -8.46 0.01 12.79
C VAL A 222 -9.16 -0.59 11.59
N PHE A 223 -8.50 -1.56 10.97
CA PHE A 223 -9.09 -2.39 9.93
C PHE A 223 -9.37 -3.77 10.50
N THR A 224 -10.57 -4.30 10.24
CA THR A 224 -10.91 -5.68 10.60
C THR A 224 -11.33 -6.41 9.33
N THR A 225 -10.62 -7.45 8.98
CA THR A 225 -10.83 -8.24 7.75
C THR A 225 -10.13 -9.60 7.86
N ASN A 226 -10.70 -10.64 7.23
CA ASN A 226 -10.07 -11.97 7.10
C ASN A 226 -9.51 -12.54 8.43
N GLY A 227 -10.22 -12.32 9.55
CA GLY A 227 -9.79 -12.79 10.88
C GLY A 227 -8.65 -11.98 11.52
N TYR A 228 -8.19 -10.89 10.88
CA TYR A 228 -7.18 -10.00 11.41
C TYR A 228 -7.77 -8.66 11.85
N THR A 229 -7.17 -8.09 12.87
CA THR A 229 -7.35 -6.70 13.28
C THR A 229 -6.04 -5.97 13.10
N ILE A 230 -6.02 -4.95 12.26
CA ILE A 230 -4.85 -4.13 11.93
C ILE A 230 -5.11 -2.74 12.48
N MET A 231 -4.34 -2.35 13.47
CA MET A 231 -4.34 -0.99 14.02
C MET A 231 -3.17 -0.21 13.43
N SER A 232 -3.41 1.02 13.02
CA SER A 232 -2.35 1.92 12.56
C SER A 232 -2.49 3.30 13.17
N ARG A 233 -1.37 3.86 13.59
CA ARG A 233 -1.29 5.27 13.93
C ARG A 233 -1.44 6.11 12.67
N LEU A 234 -2.24 7.17 12.75
CA LEU A 234 -2.44 8.13 11.67
C LEU A 234 -1.27 9.10 11.59
N ILE A 235 -0.97 9.57 10.39
CA ILE A 235 0.00 10.63 10.19
C ILE A 235 -0.67 11.96 10.53
N GLU A 236 -0.08 12.70 11.47
CA GLU A 236 -0.52 14.04 11.82
C GLU A 236 0.08 15.06 10.84
N GLY A 237 -0.68 16.08 10.50
CA GLY A 237 -0.24 17.17 9.64
C GLY A 237 -1.28 17.60 8.62
N GLU A 238 -0.98 18.68 7.92
CA GLU A 238 -1.84 19.21 6.87
C GLU A 238 -1.46 18.57 5.52
N PHE A 239 -2.43 17.94 4.88
CA PHE A 239 -2.30 17.44 3.52
C PHE A 239 -2.49 18.61 2.54
N LEU A 240 -1.79 18.56 1.40
CA LEU A 240 -1.93 19.59 0.36
C LEU A 240 -3.40 19.71 -0.08
N ASN A 241 -3.85 20.96 -0.30
CA ASN A 241 -5.12 21.17 -1.00
C ASN A 241 -5.00 20.69 -2.45
N TYR A 242 -5.23 19.40 -2.66
CA TYR A 242 -5.05 18.73 -3.95
C TYR A 242 -6.03 19.22 -5.03
N GLU A 243 -7.19 19.70 -4.65
CA GLU A 243 -8.20 20.21 -5.59
C GLU A 243 -7.70 21.46 -6.32
N SER A 244 -6.90 22.28 -5.65
CA SER A 244 -6.37 23.51 -6.21
C SER A 244 -5.32 23.31 -7.30
N VAL A 245 -4.71 22.12 -7.38
CA VAL A 245 -3.67 21.79 -8.37
C VAL A 245 -4.19 21.06 -9.60
N ILE A 246 -5.47 20.67 -9.59
CA ILE A 246 -6.12 20.01 -10.72
C ILE A 246 -6.45 21.06 -11.79
N PRO A 247 -5.90 20.94 -13.02
CA PRO A 247 -6.27 21.84 -14.11
C PRO A 247 -7.76 21.75 -14.44
N LYS A 248 -8.45 22.88 -14.48
CA LYS A 248 -9.89 22.96 -14.79
C LYS A 248 -10.16 22.92 -16.29
N GLU A 249 -9.19 23.36 -17.08
CA GLU A 249 -9.30 23.45 -18.54
C GLU A 249 -8.30 22.53 -19.21
N SER A 250 -8.62 22.08 -20.41
CA SER A 250 -7.74 21.33 -21.30
C SER A 250 -7.87 21.85 -22.72
N ARG A 251 -6.72 22.18 -23.35
CA ARG A 251 -6.67 22.62 -24.76
C ARG A 251 -6.60 21.42 -25.71
N THR A 252 -6.00 20.34 -25.25
CA THR A 252 -5.79 19.13 -26.04
C THR A 252 -6.24 17.93 -25.24
N LYS A 253 -7.01 17.06 -25.91
CA LYS A 253 -7.46 15.76 -25.37
C LYS A 253 -6.95 14.66 -26.29
N VAL A 254 -6.29 13.67 -25.75
CA VAL A 254 -5.75 12.54 -26.50
C VAL A 254 -6.25 11.25 -25.90
N VAL A 255 -6.92 10.43 -26.70
CA VAL A 255 -7.27 9.06 -26.31
C VAL A 255 -6.19 8.12 -26.82
N ILE A 256 -5.63 7.32 -25.92
CA ILE A 256 -4.52 6.43 -26.20
C ILE A 256 -4.86 4.98 -25.84
N ASP A 257 -4.31 4.04 -26.61
CA ASP A 257 -4.18 2.65 -26.20
C ASP A 257 -3.07 2.55 -25.14
N CYS A 258 -3.43 2.07 -23.95
CA CYS A 258 -2.53 2.05 -22.79
C CYS A 258 -1.32 1.13 -23.04
N LYS A 259 -1.55 -0.04 -23.65
CA LYS A 259 -0.49 -1.01 -23.92
C LYS A 259 0.53 -0.45 -24.91
N SER A 260 0.09 0.11 -26.03
CA SER A 260 0.96 0.72 -27.04
C SER A 260 1.82 1.82 -26.43
N PHE A 261 1.25 2.65 -25.58
CA PHE A 261 2.01 3.71 -24.93
C PHE A 261 3.01 3.18 -23.89
N ILE A 262 2.61 2.23 -23.05
CA ILE A 262 3.52 1.58 -22.10
C ILE A 262 4.70 0.94 -22.84
N ASP A 263 4.43 0.14 -23.88
CA ASP A 263 5.47 -0.55 -24.64
C ASP A 263 6.47 0.46 -25.26
N THR A 264 5.98 1.60 -25.78
CA THR A 264 6.80 2.70 -26.31
C THR A 264 7.67 3.35 -25.23
N LEU A 265 7.08 3.64 -24.05
CA LEU A 265 7.81 4.21 -22.92
C LEU A 265 8.85 3.24 -22.35
N GLU A 266 8.55 1.93 -22.30
CA GLU A 266 9.49 0.90 -21.85
C GLU A 266 10.70 0.78 -22.80
N ARG A 267 10.47 0.78 -24.11
CA ARG A 267 11.58 0.81 -25.08
C ARG A 267 12.45 2.06 -24.92
N ALA A 268 11.81 3.22 -24.72
CA ALA A 268 12.54 4.46 -24.47
C ALA A 268 13.32 4.46 -23.15
N SER A 269 12.86 3.69 -22.16
CA SER A 269 13.52 3.54 -20.86
C SER A 269 14.89 2.86 -20.94
N LEU A 270 15.15 2.06 -21.96
CA LEU A 270 16.38 1.28 -22.08
C LEU A 270 17.66 2.12 -22.07
N ILE A 271 17.57 3.38 -22.49
CA ILE A 271 18.69 4.32 -22.48
C ILE A 271 18.64 5.33 -21.33
N ILE A 272 17.64 5.24 -20.45
CA ILE A 272 17.48 6.09 -19.27
C ILE A 272 17.93 5.29 -18.05
N THR A 273 18.86 5.83 -17.27
CA THR A 273 19.32 5.21 -16.03
C THR A 273 19.00 6.13 -14.85
N ASP A 274 19.03 5.60 -13.63
CA ASP A 274 18.82 6.38 -12.40
C ASP A 274 19.82 7.55 -12.24
N ARG A 275 21.00 7.44 -12.87
CA ARG A 275 22.02 8.49 -12.89
C ARG A 275 21.75 9.51 -13.98
N LEU A 276 21.18 9.07 -15.13
CA LEU A 276 20.90 9.89 -16.30
C LEU A 276 19.41 10.20 -16.36
N LYS A 277 18.94 11.07 -15.49
CA LYS A 277 17.53 11.49 -15.37
C LYS A 277 17.11 12.40 -16.56
N ASN A 278 17.39 11.97 -17.79
CA ASN A 278 17.00 12.73 -18.96
C ASN A 278 15.48 12.61 -19.17
N PRO A 279 14.76 13.73 -19.36
CA PRO A 279 13.34 13.68 -19.64
C PRO A 279 13.05 13.06 -21.01
N LEU A 280 11.94 12.34 -21.09
CA LEU A 280 11.33 12.01 -22.37
C LEU A 280 10.71 13.26 -22.97
N ARG A 281 10.90 13.47 -24.27
CA ARG A 281 10.16 14.44 -25.09
C ARG A 281 9.04 13.70 -25.80
N ILE A 282 7.80 14.06 -25.55
CA ILE A 282 6.64 13.45 -26.16
C ILE A 282 5.89 14.51 -26.95
N ASN A 283 5.83 14.32 -28.26
CA ASN A 283 5.06 15.15 -29.16
C ASN A 283 3.73 14.47 -29.48
N PHE A 284 2.65 15.11 -29.08
CA PHE A 284 1.29 14.69 -29.37
C PHE A 284 0.82 15.39 -30.64
N ALA A 285 0.45 14.62 -31.67
CA ALA A 285 -0.14 15.11 -32.90
C ALA A 285 -1.28 14.17 -33.33
N PRO A 286 -2.24 14.63 -34.15
CA PRO A 286 -3.44 13.86 -34.51
C PRO A 286 -3.14 12.53 -35.23
N ASP A 287 -2.06 12.51 -36.03
CA ASP A 287 -1.64 11.34 -36.79
C ASP A 287 -0.73 10.41 -36.00
N LYS A 288 0.01 10.95 -35.03
CA LYS A 288 0.97 10.15 -34.22
C LYS A 288 1.41 10.83 -32.94
N VAL A 289 1.74 10.01 -31.97
CA VAL A 289 2.48 10.40 -30.76
C VAL A 289 3.93 9.94 -30.90
N THR A 290 4.87 10.88 -30.88
CA THR A 290 6.31 10.58 -31.03
C THR A 290 7.01 10.75 -29.70
N VAL A 291 7.72 9.71 -29.26
CA VAL A 291 8.53 9.69 -28.02
C VAL A 291 10.00 9.76 -28.37
N ARG A 292 10.73 10.70 -27.79
CA ARG A 292 12.16 10.91 -28.03
C ARG A 292 12.91 11.02 -26.72
N CYS A 293 14.09 10.43 -26.69
CA CYS A 293 15.06 10.64 -25.61
C CYS A 293 16.48 10.60 -26.18
N GLN A 294 17.35 11.41 -25.62
CA GLN A 294 18.77 11.41 -25.92
C GLN A 294 19.56 11.43 -24.61
N THR A 295 20.50 10.50 -24.49
CA THR A 295 21.41 10.35 -23.34
C THR A 295 22.82 10.10 -23.86
N PRO A 296 23.86 10.13 -23.01
CA PRO A 296 25.20 9.68 -23.41
C PRO A 296 25.26 8.22 -23.87
N LEU A 297 24.28 7.40 -23.55
CA LEU A 297 24.19 6.00 -24.00
C LEU A 297 23.63 5.85 -25.42
N GLY A 298 22.94 6.88 -25.93
CA GLY A 298 22.36 6.82 -27.27
C GLY A 298 21.09 7.68 -27.39
N LYS A 299 20.42 7.48 -28.54
CA LYS A 299 19.16 8.16 -28.88
C LYS A 299 18.09 7.15 -29.19
N VAL A 300 16.88 7.41 -28.74
CA VAL A 300 15.66 6.68 -29.13
C VAL A 300 14.66 7.63 -29.74
N VAL A 301 14.01 7.16 -30.80
CA VAL A 301 12.81 7.76 -31.39
C VAL A 301 11.85 6.61 -31.62
N ASP A 302 10.67 6.69 -31.03
CA ASP A 302 9.61 5.69 -31.16
C ASP A 302 8.28 6.41 -31.34
N GLU A 303 7.29 5.73 -31.91
CA GLU A 303 5.99 6.35 -32.19
C GLU A 303 4.84 5.33 -32.15
N PHE A 304 3.65 5.83 -31.86
CA PHE A 304 2.41 5.09 -31.98
C PHE A 304 1.28 6.03 -32.43
N THR A 305 0.19 5.46 -32.93
CA THR A 305 -0.98 6.23 -33.35
C THR A 305 -1.94 6.38 -32.20
N PRO A 306 -2.38 7.61 -31.84
CA PRO A 306 -3.44 7.80 -30.86
C PRO A 306 -4.78 7.29 -31.41
N GLU A 307 -5.69 6.87 -30.54
CA GLU A 307 -7.06 6.48 -30.94
C GLU A 307 -7.88 7.70 -31.41
N ASN A 308 -7.73 8.81 -30.73
CA ASN A 308 -8.32 10.10 -31.07
C ASN A 308 -7.51 11.25 -30.47
N MET A 309 -7.49 12.38 -31.12
CA MET A 309 -6.93 13.61 -30.59
C MET A 309 -7.76 14.81 -31.02
N GLU A 310 -8.07 15.66 -30.05
CA GLU A 310 -8.76 16.94 -30.23
C GLU A 310 -7.87 18.06 -29.69
N GLY A 311 -7.80 19.18 -30.39
CA GLY A 311 -7.00 20.35 -30.01
C GLY A 311 -5.64 20.44 -30.70
N ASP A 312 -4.73 21.21 -30.12
CA ASP A 312 -3.45 21.58 -30.72
C ASP A 312 -2.38 20.51 -30.50
N SER A 313 -1.51 20.34 -31.51
CA SER A 313 -0.29 19.53 -31.35
C SER A 313 0.66 20.17 -30.33
N MET A 314 1.33 19.34 -29.52
CA MET A 314 2.10 19.87 -28.39
C MET A 314 3.24 18.92 -28.00
N GLU A 315 4.41 19.48 -27.70
CA GLU A 315 5.54 18.73 -27.15
C GLU A 315 5.68 18.99 -25.64
N ILE A 316 5.83 17.92 -24.87
CA ILE A 316 5.93 17.95 -23.40
C ILE A 316 7.07 17.05 -22.94
N GLY A 317 7.80 17.50 -21.91
CA GLY A 317 8.80 16.70 -21.23
C GLY A 317 8.21 15.92 -20.04
N PHE A 318 8.60 14.68 -19.90
CA PHE A 318 8.17 13.85 -18.77
C PHE A 318 9.32 13.12 -18.10
N ASN A 319 9.17 12.91 -16.79
CA ASN A 319 9.88 11.83 -16.12
C ASN A 319 9.22 10.51 -16.53
N ASN A 320 9.98 9.63 -17.18
CA ASN A 320 9.47 8.37 -17.70
C ASN A 320 8.78 7.52 -16.64
N ARG A 321 9.39 7.39 -15.47
CA ARG A 321 8.84 6.56 -14.37
C ARG A 321 7.45 7.04 -13.93
N TYR A 322 7.28 8.35 -13.75
CA TYR A 322 6.01 8.90 -13.28
C TYR A 322 4.87 8.69 -14.28
N LEU A 323 5.19 8.81 -15.58
CA LEU A 323 4.20 8.57 -16.62
C LEU A 323 3.87 7.07 -16.73
N LEU A 324 4.88 6.19 -16.72
CA LEU A 324 4.68 4.73 -16.72
C LEU A 324 3.84 4.27 -15.54
N ASP A 325 4.12 4.77 -14.33
CA ASP A 325 3.35 4.41 -13.15
C ASP A 325 1.87 4.80 -13.32
N ALA A 326 1.58 6.03 -13.77
CA ALA A 326 0.20 6.48 -14.00
C ALA A 326 -0.55 5.57 -15.00
N LEU A 327 0.12 5.15 -16.08
CA LEU A 327 -0.48 4.24 -17.06
C LEU A 327 -0.70 2.83 -16.48
N ARG A 328 0.30 2.25 -15.83
CA ARG A 328 0.24 0.88 -15.29
C ARG A 328 -0.79 0.72 -14.16
N TYR A 329 -0.82 1.69 -13.24
CA TYR A 329 -1.73 1.64 -12.10
C TYR A 329 -3.17 2.02 -12.44
N SER A 330 -3.42 2.59 -13.63
CA SER A 330 -4.79 2.81 -14.13
C SER A 330 -5.55 1.51 -14.34
N LYS A 331 -4.83 0.45 -14.77
CA LYS A 331 -5.39 -0.86 -15.16
C LYS A 331 -6.48 -0.76 -16.24
N CYS A 332 -6.42 0.27 -17.08
CA CYS A 332 -7.32 0.52 -18.19
C CYS A 332 -6.70 0.11 -19.53
N GLU A 333 -7.51 -0.35 -20.48
CA GLU A 333 -7.07 -0.60 -21.85
C GLU A 333 -6.83 0.71 -22.60
N LYS A 334 -7.69 1.70 -22.38
CA LYS A 334 -7.62 3.03 -22.98
C LYS A 334 -7.73 4.11 -21.93
N LEU A 335 -7.02 5.22 -22.18
CA LEU A 335 -6.99 6.38 -21.30
C LEU A 335 -7.17 7.66 -22.09
N ARG A 336 -7.70 8.67 -21.43
CA ARG A 336 -7.80 10.04 -21.91
C ARG A 336 -6.74 10.89 -21.22
N LEU A 337 -5.85 11.48 -22.00
CA LEU A 337 -4.93 12.49 -21.51
C LEU A 337 -5.51 13.88 -21.77
N GLU A 338 -5.54 14.73 -20.77
CA GLU A 338 -5.97 16.11 -20.91
C GLU A 338 -4.81 17.06 -20.61
N ILE A 339 -4.51 17.91 -21.58
CA ILE A 339 -3.32 18.73 -21.61
C ILE A 339 -3.73 20.20 -21.80
N ASN A 340 -3.23 21.09 -20.96
CA ASN A 340 -3.50 22.53 -21.08
C ASN A 340 -2.30 23.32 -21.63
N GLY A 341 -1.09 22.77 -21.53
CA GLY A 341 0.13 23.39 -22.04
C GLY A 341 1.38 22.63 -21.63
N PRO A 342 2.54 22.96 -22.22
CA PRO A 342 3.78 22.19 -22.05
C PRO A 342 4.39 22.28 -20.64
N LEU A 343 3.91 23.20 -19.80
CA LEU A 343 4.35 23.39 -18.42
C LEU A 343 3.23 23.14 -17.39
N SER A 344 2.04 22.77 -17.85
CA SER A 344 0.90 22.44 -16.97
C SER A 344 0.89 20.95 -16.66
N PRO A 345 0.43 20.54 -15.48
CA PRO A 345 0.20 19.12 -15.17
C PRO A 345 -0.68 18.47 -16.23
N VAL A 346 -0.33 17.26 -16.63
CA VAL A 346 -1.15 16.46 -17.54
C VAL A 346 -2.08 15.58 -16.70
N LYS A 347 -3.39 15.64 -16.99
CA LYS A 347 -4.36 14.74 -16.40
C LYS A 347 -4.40 13.43 -17.18
N VAL A 348 -4.41 12.33 -16.48
CA VAL A 348 -4.63 10.97 -16.99
C VAL A 348 -5.94 10.47 -16.38
N LEU A 349 -6.89 10.16 -17.22
CA LEU A 349 -8.28 9.89 -16.87
C LEU A 349 -8.79 8.62 -17.57
N PRO A 350 -9.85 7.96 -17.07
CA PRO A 350 -10.59 7.01 -17.89
C PRO A 350 -11.15 7.71 -19.13
N VAL A 351 -11.47 6.94 -20.19
CA VAL A 351 -12.04 7.52 -21.43
C VAL A 351 -13.34 8.26 -21.13
N GLU A 352 -14.16 7.68 -20.27
CA GLU A 352 -15.41 8.28 -19.81
C GLU A 352 -15.39 8.50 -18.30
N GLY A 353 -15.98 9.61 -17.82
CA GLY A 353 -16.06 9.95 -16.42
C GLY A 353 -14.73 10.44 -15.80
N GLU A 354 -14.69 10.47 -14.47
CA GLU A 354 -13.57 10.89 -13.63
C GLU A 354 -13.48 10.04 -12.35
N ASP A 355 -13.69 8.73 -12.47
CA ASP A 355 -13.62 7.78 -11.36
C ASP A 355 -12.25 7.79 -10.68
N PHE A 356 -11.22 8.09 -11.46
CA PHE A 356 -9.89 8.44 -10.97
C PHE A 356 -9.32 9.60 -11.78
N ILE A 357 -8.42 10.36 -11.16
CA ILE A 357 -7.66 11.44 -11.77
C ILE A 357 -6.20 11.25 -11.37
N TYR A 358 -5.32 11.07 -12.35
CA TYR A 358 -3.90 11.14 -12.09
C TYR A 358 -3.34 12.42 -12.70
N LEU A 359 -2.39 13.04 -12.00
CA LEU A 359 -1.62 14.16 -12.52
C LEU A 359 -0.16 13.76 -12.62
N VAL A 360 0.46 14.12 -13.74
CA VAL A 360 1.90 13.99 -13.93
C VAL A 360 2.44 15.37 -14.29
N LEU A 361 3.37 15.87 -13.49
CA LEU A 361 4.00 17.16 -13.73
C LEU A 361 5.01 17.04 -14.88
N PRO A 362 5.01 18.01 -15.81
CA PRO A 362 5.99 18.07 -16.87
C PRO A 362 7.39 18.44 -16.36
N VAL A 363 8.40 18.01 -17.07
CA VAL A 363 9.81 18.40 -16.85
C VAL A 363 10.21 19.43 -17.86
N ARG A 364 10.81 20.53 -17.42
CA ARG A 364 11.34 21.56 -18.32
C ARG A 364 12.56 21.02 -19.07
N PHE A 365 12.61 21.27 -20.37
CA PHE A 365 13.82 21.05 -21.13
C PHE A 365 14.85 22.14 -20.78
N LYS A 366 16.10 21.76 -20.63
CA LYS A 366 17.18 22.73 -20.77
C LYS A 366 17.24 23.06 -22.27
N ASN A 367 17.09 24.34 -22.61
CA ASN A 367 17.32 24.78 -23.98
C ASN A 367 18.76 24.34 -24.34
N GLU A 368 18.89 23.47 -25.33
CA GLU A 368 20.16 23.23 -25.99
C GLU A 368 20.43 24.51 -26.77
N GLY A 369 21.26 25.40 -26.14
CA GLY A 369 21.81 26.56 -26.81
C GLY A 369 22.95 26.17 -27.77
#